data_bbc94f5481e08ee058a7451e735f343e
#
_entry.id   bbc94f5481e08ee058a7451e735f343e
#
_cell.length_a   1.000
_cell.length_b   1.000
_cell.length_c   1.000
_cell.angle_alpha   90.00
_cell.angle_beta   90.00
_cell.angle_gamma   90.00
#
_symmetry.space_group_name_H-M   'P 1'
#
loop_
_entity.id
_entity.type
_entity.pdbx_description
1 polymer ?
#
loop_
_entity_poly.entity_id
_entity_poly.type
_entity_poly.pdbx_seq_one_letter_code
_entity_poly.pdbx_strand_id
1 'polypeptide(L)'
;MKLPNRLAVVLLSVIAALTGSVVVATPALAASRDGTCNSGEFCYFYNSNQAGSISDFTDSLDDYGATQPSCYEFKGAGAGRGVCVKNHAASVWNRTGVTVRVYFNSNFAGAHQDFAAGARGNLNATLKNNNASHEMLRPPPATGCSTDGTNTRLPSSILVYRVSQGTVQRVDFKSYVKNVLPNEWITSWPAASLEAGAIAVKSYGWYWALHSTRKTSSGQCFDVYDTTSSQVYRPGSAVAATSAAVDRTWGSRMTRSGNILQAQYCATETACGAWVDGNWMSQYGSRDQARAGKGYATILRSYYSGITIS
;
A
#
# COMPACT_ATOMS: atom_id res chain seq x y z
N MET A 1 -55.67 -77.63 -0.12
CA MET A 1 -54.79 -77.28 -1.24
C MET A 1 -54.15 -75.93 -0.97
N LYS A 2 -52.85 -75.90 -0.61
CA LYS A 2 -52.12 -74.68 -0.18
C LYS A 2 -51.37 -74.14 -1.33
N LEU A 3 -51.56 -72.88 -1.66
CA LEU A 3 -50.75 -72.12 -2.60
C LEU A 3 -49.61 -71.41 -1.87
N PRO A 4 -48.40 -71.33 -2.39
CA PRO A 4 -47.27 -70.68 -1.72
C PRO A 4 -47.20 -69.20 -2.00
N ASN A 5 -46.84 -68.44 -0.98
CA ASN A 5 -46.48 -67.00 -0.99
C ASN A 5 -45.22 -66.76 -1.85
N ARG A 6 -45.30 -65.78 -2.77
CA ARG A 6 -44.13 -65.23 -3.46
C ARG A 6 -43.72 -63.98 -2.73
N LEU A 7 -42.54 -64.01 -2.12
CA LEU A 7 -41.85 -62.82 -1.62
C LEU A 7 -41.34 -61.99 -2.85
N ALA A 8 -41.80 -60.76 -2.93
CA ALA A 8 -41.23 -59.79 -3.82
C ALA A 8 -40.06 -59.09 -3.12
N VAL A 9 -38.84 -59.30 -3.61
CA VAL A 9 -37.63 -58.55 -3.16
C VAL A 9 -37.60 -57.25 -3.93
N VAL A 10 -37.79 -56.13 -3.22
CA VAL A 10 -37.59 -54.78 -3.75
C VAL A 10 -36.13 -54.41 -3.52
N LEU A 11 -35.35 -54.35 -4.64
CA LEU A 11 -34.01 -53.81 -4.63
C LEU A 11 -34.10 -52.27 -4.62
N LEU A 12 -33.78 -51.66 -3.49
CA LEU A 12 -33.53 -50.21 -3.39
C LEU A 12 -32.12 -49.92 -3.92
N SER A 13 -32.03 -49.34 -5.13
CA SER A 13 -30.79 -48.81 -5.65
C SER A 13 -30.51 -47.45 -5.00
N VAL A 14 -29.55 -47.39 -4.09
CA VAL A 14 -29.05 -46.12 -3.53
C VAL A 14 -28.06 -45.51 -4.52
N ILE A 15 -28.47 -44.48 -5.25
CA ILE A 15 -27.58 -43.63 -6.06
C ILE A 15 -26.93 -42.64 -5.09
N ALA A 16 -25.67 -42.90 -4.72
CA ALA A 16 -24.84 -41.94 -4.02
C ALA A 16 -24.39 -40.85 -5.00
N ALA A 17 -25.02 -39.65 -4.96
CA ALA A 17 -24.56 -38.49 -5.66
C ALA A 17 -23.29 -37.94 -4.99
N LEU A 18 -22.12 -38.20 -5.58
CA LEU A 18 -20.87 -37.54 -5.20
C LEU A 18 -20.95 -36.08 -5.65
N THR A 19 -21.38 -35.18 -4.78
CA THR A 19 -21.20 -33.74 -4.96
C THR A 19 -19.73 -33.41 -4.67
N GLY A 20 -18.91 -33.41 -5.72
CA GLY A 20 -17.54 -32.91 -5.66
C GLY A 20 -17.58 -31.42 -5.36
N SER A 21 -17.28 -31.03 -4.11
CA SER A 21 -17.02 -29.64 -3.77
C SER A 21 -15.72 -29.20 -4.48
N VAL A 22 -15.86 -28.40 -5.53
CA VAL A 22 -14.71 -27.69 -6.12
C VAL A 22 -14.27 -26.65 -5.11
N VAL A 23 -13.23 -26.95 -4.36
CA VAL A 23 -12.55 -25.95 -3.54
C VAL A 23 -11.83 -25.03 -4.50
N VAL A 24 -12.43 -23.88 -4.81
CA VAL A 24 -11.75 -22.80 -5.50
C VAL A 24 -10.76 -22.22 -4.48
N ALA A 25 -9.49 -22.60 -4.59
CA ALA A 25 -8.43 -22.00 -3.83
C ALA A 25 -8.38 -20.52 -4.21
N THR A 26 -8.79 -19.64 -3.29
CA THR A 26 -8.51 -18.21 -3.41
C THR A 26 -7.00 -18.04 -3.49
N PRO A 27 -6.46 -17.29 -4.48
CA PRO A 27 -5.03 -17.00 -4.49
C PRO A 27 -4.69 -16.31 -3.16
N ALA A 28 -3.82 -16.94 -2.38
CA ALA A 28 -3.24 -16.29 -1.21
C ALA A 28 -2.58 -15.00 -1.69
N LEU A 29 -2.94 -13.88 -1.09
CA LEU A 29 -2.22 -12.62 -1.30
C LEU A 29 -0.76 -12.88 -0.93
N ALA A 30 0.16 -12.49 -1.81
CA ALA A 30 1.57 -12.61 -1.55
C ALA A 30 1.91 -11.91 -0.23
N ALA A 31 2.55 -12.63 0.70
CA ALA A 31 3.01 -12.07 1.95
C ALA A 31 4.30 -11.27 1.65
N SER A 32 4.17 -9.95 1.55
CA SER A 32 5.33 -9.08 1.30
C SER A 32 6.42 -9.29 2.35
N ARG A 33 7.66 -9.40 1.91
CA ARG A 33 8.85 -9.49 2.78
C ARG A 33 8.99 -10.82 3.52
N ASP A 34 8.58 -11.93 2.93
CA ASP A 34 8.74 -13.26 3.51
C ASP A 34 10.04 -13.98 3.07
N GLY A 35 10.76 -13.44 2.09
CA GLY A 35 11.97 -14.02 1.52
C GLY A 35 11.72 -15.08 0.46
N THR A 36 10.49 -15.16 -0.03
CA THR A 36 10.06 -16.01 -1.14
C THR A 36 9.54 -15.12 -2.26
N CYS A 37 9.87 -15.43 -3.49
CA CYS A 37 9.40 -14.65 -4.63
C CYS A 37 8.06 -15.19 -5.12
N ASN A 38 6.95 -14.63 -4.64
CA ASN A 38 5.59 -15.04 -4.96
C ASN A 38 5.03 -14.30 -6.19
N SER A 39 3.89 -14.74 -6.71
CA SER A 39 3.16 -14.00 -7.75
C SER A 39 2.68 -12.66 -7.21
N GLY A 40 2.84 -11.58 -7.97
CA GLY A 40 2.51 -10.23 -7.56
C GLY A 40 3.66 -9.45 -6.92
N GLU A 41 4.85 -10.04 -6.82
CA GLU A 41 6.01 -9.42 -6.18
C GLU A 41 7.11 -9.05 -7.16
N PHE A 42 7.90 -8.05 -6.79
CA PHE A 42 9.18 -7.72 -7.38
C PHE A 42 10.29 -8.17 -6.44
N CYS A 43 11.16 -9.05 -6.91
CA CYS A 43 12.15 -9.73 -6.10
C CYS A 43 13.57 -9.33 -6.50
N TYR A 44 14.37 -8.95 -5.52
CA TYR A 44 15.81 -8.81 -5.65
C TYR A 44 16.51 -10.08 -5.20
N PHE A 45 17.62 -10.39 -5.86
CA PHE A 45 18.53 -11.47 -5.50
C PHE A 45 19.91 -10.90 -5.20
N TYR A 46 20.55 -11.43 -4.17
CA TYR A 46 21.88 -11.00 -3.75
C TYR A 46 22.92 -11.26 -4.84
N ASN A 47 22.83 -12.40 -5.54
CA ASN A 47 23.74 -12.76 -6.62
C ASN A 47 23.10 -12.60 -8.00
N SER A 48 23.93 -12.61 -9.03
CA SER A 48 23.49 -12.67 -10.43
C SER A 48 22.72 -13.97 -10.71
N ASN A 49 21.91 -13.96 -11.80
CA ASN A 49 21.15 -15.10 -12.31
C ASN A 49 20.13 -15.67 -11.33
N GLN A 50 19.50 -14.78 -10.55
CA GLN A 50 18.49 -15.09 -9.54
C GLN A 50 19.00 -16.07 -8.46
N ALA A 51 20.27 -15.93 -8.05
CA ALA A 51 20.88 -16.76 -7.02
C ALA A 51 21.06 -15.96 -5.71
N GLY A 52 21.29 -16.71 -4.62
CA GLY A 52 21.45 -16.13 -3.28
C GLY A 52 20.14 -15.80 -2.60
N SER A 53 20.22 -15.04 -1.52
CA SER A 53 19.08 -14.65 -0.71
C SER A 53 18.16 -13.67 -1.44
N ILE A 54 16.88 -13.72 -1.11
CA ILE A 54 15.80 -12.97 -1.77
C ILE A 54 15.30 -11.86 -0.84
N SER A 55 14.93 -10.74 -1.46
CA SER A 55 14.16 -9.65 -0.85
C SER A 55 13.00 -9.30 -1.80
N ASP A 56 11.78 -9.46 -1.33
CA ASP A 56 10.53 -9.39 -2.10
C ASP A 56 9.71 -8.17 -1.72
N PHE A 57 9.00 -7.58 -2.70
CA PHE A 57 8.24 -6.33 -2.53
C PHE A 57 6.95 -6.38 -3.34
N THR A 58 5.86 -5.91 -2.76
CA THR A 58 4.54 -5.78 -3.42
C THR A 58 4.25 -4.37 -3.92
N ASP A 59 5.03 -3.37 -3.49
CA ASP A 59 4.81 -1.95 -3.77
C ASP A 59 6.12 -1.25 -4.14
N SER A 60 6.02 -0.05 -4.73
CA SER A 60 7.15 0.86 -4.94
C SER A 60 7.82 1.21 -3.62
N LEU A 61 9.13 1.37 -3.65
CA LEU A 61 9.92 1.76 -2.48
C LEU A 61 10.95 2.81 -2.85
N ASP A 62 10.84 3.97 -2.22
CA ASP A 62 11.66 5.15 -2.49
C ASP A 62 13.05 5.11 -1.86
N ASP A 63 13.26 4.30 -0.81
CA ASP A 63 14.59 4.06 -0.21
C ASP A 63 14.61 2.72 0.53
N TYR A 64 15.62 1.89 0.24
CA TYR A 64 15.80 0.61 0.96
C TYR A 64 16.47 0.79 2.32
N GLY A 65 16.94 1.99 2.67
CA GLY A 65 17.78 2.20 3.85
C GLY A 65 19.18 1.61 3.70
N ALA A 66 20.17 2.17 4.40
CA ALA A 66 21.57 1.81 4.22
C ALA A 66 22.15 0.97 5.36
N THR A 67 21.53 0.98 6.54
CA THR A 67 22.10 0.39 7.76
C THR A 67 21.08 -0.39 8.57
N GLN A 68 21.50 -1.49 9.16
CA GLN A 68 20.72 -2.26 10.12
C GLN A 68 20.47 -1.43 11.40
N PRO A 69 19.33 -1.61 12.07
CA PRO A 69 18.19 -2.48 11.72
C PRO A 69 17.12 -1.82 10.83
N SER A 70 17.36 -0.58 10.34
CA SER A 70 16.37 0.22 9.62
C SER A 70 16.31 -0.06 8.13
N CYS A 71 17.25 -0.78 7.55
CA CYS A 71 17.24 -1.11 6.13
C CYS A 71 16.31 -2.29 5.80
N TYR A 72 15.87 -2.33 4.55
CA TYR A 72 15.26 -3.51 3.96
C TYR A 72 16.38 -4.52 3.66
N GLU A 73 16.26 -5.72 4.19
CA GLU A 73 17.27 -6.77 4.09
C GLU A 73 16.85 -7.91 3.16
N PHE A 74 17.80 -8.70 2.72
CA PHE A 74 17.56 -10.00 2.11
C PHE A 74 17.12 -11.00 3.18
N LYS A 75 15.92 -11.60 3.03
CA LYS A 75 15.32 -12.50 4.03
C LYS A 75 15.37 -13.97 3.66
N GLY A 76 15.36 -14.28 2.36
CA GLY A 76 15.41 -15.65 1.88
C GLY A 76 16.68 -16.39 2.32
N ALA A 77 16.66 -17.71 2.27
CA ALA A 77 17.84 -18.52 2.51
C ALA A 77 18.92 -18.27 1.45
N GLY A 78 20.20 -18.45 1.82
CA GLY A 78 21.33 -18.36 0.91
C GLY A 78 22.31 -17.23 1.20
N ALA A 79 23.25 -17.04 0.29
CA ALA A 79 24.27 -15.99 0.42
C ALA A 79 23.61 -14.60 0.44
N GLY A 80 24.06 -13.72 1.32
CA GLY A 80 23.55 -12.37 1.48
C GLY A 80 22.35 -12.23 2.43
N ARG A 81 21.89 -13.30 3.09
CA ARG A 81 20.82 -13.20 4.09
C ARG A 81 21.20 -12.23 5.21
N GLY A 82 20.29 -11.30 5.54
CA GLY A 82 20.50 -10.26 6.55
C GLY A 82 21.27 -9.04 6.06
N VAL A 83 21.79 -9.05 4.81
CA VAL A 83 22.44 -7.88 4.20
C VAL A 83 21.36 -6.90 3.72
N CYS A 84 21.59 -5.59 3.85
CA CYS A 84 20.69 -4.56 3.31
C CYS A 84 20.59 -4.69 1.79
N VAL A 85 19.39 -4.49 1.22
CA VAL A 85 19.18 -4.56 -0.23
C VAL A 85 19.86 -3.42 -0.96
N LYS A 86 19.93 -2.22 -0.33
CA LYS A 86 20.57 -1.04 -0.90
C LYS A 86 22.03 -1.34 -1.22
N ASN A 87 22.38 -1.13 -2.49
CA ASN A 87 23.73 -1.33 -3.02
C ASN A 87 24.27 -2.79 -2.94
N HIS A 88 23.37 -3.79 -2.82
CA HIS A 88 23.81 -5.19 -2.72
C HIS A 88 23.01 -6.15 -3.62
N ALA A 89 22.05 -5.67 -4.41
CA ALA A 89 21.33 -6.53 -5.34
C ALA A 89 22.10 -6.70 -6.65
N ALA A 90 22.11 -7.92 -7.18
CA ALA A 90 22.77 -8.24 -8.45
C ALA A 90 21.81 -8.66 -9.55
N SER A 91 20.65 -9.20 -9.23
CA SER A 91 19.62 -9.59 -10.20
C SER A 91 18.22 -9.46 -9.64
N VAL A 92 17.23 -9.54 -10.52
CA VAL A 92 15.83 -9.37 -10.18
C VAL A 92 14.94 -10.38 -10.88
N TRP A 93 13.74 -10.56 -10.34
CA TRP A 93 12.60 -11.19 -11.00
C TRP A 93 11.35 -10.36 -10.74
N ASN A 94 10.78 -9.82 -11.81
CA ASN A 94 9.53 -9.09 -11.75
C ASN A 94 8.36 -10.07 -11.95
N ARG A 95 7.68 -10.45 -10.87
CA ARG A 95 6.47 -11.27 -10.90
C ARG A 95 5.19 -10.44 -10.73
N THR A 96 5.31 -9.11 -10.80
CA THR A 96 4.16 -8.20 -10.82
C THR A 96 3.53 -8.16 -12.22
N GLY A 97 2.33 -7.58 -12.32
CA GLY A 97 1.64 -7.36 -13.60
C GLY A 97 2.06 -6.08 -14.33
N VAL A 98 3.11 -5.37 -13.88
CA VAL A 98 3.52 -4.05 -14.41
C VAL A 98 5.03 -4.00 -14.61
N THR A 99 5.50 -3.04 -15.40
CA THR A 99 6.95 -2.75 -15.48
C THR A 99 7.44 -2.20 -14.14
N VAL A 100 8.59 -2.67 -13.67
CA VAL A 100 9.27 -2.13 -12.49
C VAL A 100 10.57 -1.48 -12.91
N ARG A 101 10.78 -0.24 -12.48
CA ARG A 101 11.98 0.55 -12.70
C ARG A 101 12.85 0.55 -11.46
N VAL A 102 14.09 0.12 -11.59
CA VAL A 102 15.11 0.15 -10.52
C VAL A 102 15.98 1.37 -10.71
N TYR A 103 16.25 2.10 -9.64
CA TYR A 103 17.02 3.34 -9.66
C TYR A 103 18.32 3.24 -8.88
N PHE A 104 19.31 4.01 -9.33
CA PHE A 104 20.62 4.15 -8.68
C PHE A 104 20.54 4.90 -7.35
N ASN A 105 19.73 5.96 -7.29
CA ASN A 105 19.55 6.78 -6.10
C ASN A 105 18.21 6.49 -5.41
N SER A 106 18.12 6.82 -4.13
CA SER A 106 16.85 6.91 -3.42
C SER A 106 15.95 7.98 -4.04
N ASN A 107 14.65 7.95 -3.70
CA ASN A 107 13.63 8.88 -4.20
C ASN A 107 13.42 8.80 -5.72
N PHE A 108 13.56 7.58 -6.31
CA PHE A 108 13.34 7.33 -7.74
C PHE A 108 14.21 8.21 -8.64
N ALA A 109 15.47 8.38 -8.30
CA ALA A 109 16.37 9.30 -8.99
C ALA A 109 17.61 8.60 -9.59
N GLY A 110 18.26 9.30 -10.53
CA GLY A 110 19.50 8.85 -11.16
C GLY A 110 19.30 7.87 -12.31
N ALA A 111 20.37 7.15 -12.65
CA ALA A 111 20.32 6.11 -13.68
C ALA A 111 19.32 5.02 -13.30
N HIS A 112 18.66 4.42 -14.28
CA HIS A 112 17.65 3.40 -14.04
C HIS A 112 17.69 2.25 -15.06
N GLN A 113 17.01 1.16 -14.74
CA GLN A 113 16.77 0.01 -15.60
C GLN A 113 15.36 -0.50 -15.41
N ASP A 114 14.65 -0.78 -16.52
CA ASP A 114 13.28 -1.27 -16.52
C ASP A 114 13.23 -2.79 -16.66
N PHE A 115 12.33 -3.40 -15.92
CA PHE A 115 12.00 -4.82 -16.00
C PHE A 115 10.50 -4.97 -16.30
N ALA A 116 10.14 -5.39 -17.48
CA ALA A 116 8.74 -5.63 -17.85
C ALA A 116 8.09 -6.70 -16.94
N ALA A 117 6.76 -6.75 -16.92
CA ALA A 117 6.01 -7.79 -16.23
C ALA A 117 6.50 -9.18 -16.64
N GLY A 118 6.80 -10.03 -15.66
CA GLY A 118 7.36 -11.37 -15.84
C GLY A 118 8.86 -11.45 -16.16
N ALA A 119 9.52 -10.33 -16.43
CA ALA A 119 10.94 -10.30 -16.76
C ALA A 119 11.83 -10.71 -15.57
N ARG A 120 12.91 -11.40 -15.89
CA ARG A 120 14.00 -11.67 -14.94
C ARG A 120 15.34 -11.36 -15.61
N GLY A 121 16.31 -10.93 -14.85
CA GLY A 121 17.62 -10.61 -15.39
C GLY A 121 18.58 -10.04 -14.36
N ASN A 122 19.80 -9.84 -14.79
CA ASN A 122 20.81 -9.17 -13.99
C ASN A 122 20.61 -7.64 -14.08
N LEU A 123 20.89 -6.96 -12.99
CA LEU A 123 21.11 -5.53 -13.02
C LEU A 123 22.33 -5.22 -13.92
N ASN A 124 22.23 -4.15 -14.70
CA ASN A 124 23.32 -3.70 -15.55
C ASN A 124 24.52 -3.21 -14.72
N ALA A 125 25.63 -2.94 -15.35
CA ALA A 125 26.87 -2.56 -14.66
C ALA A 125 26.72 -1.32 -13.77
N THR A 126 25.82 -0.40 -14.11
CA THR A 126 25.57 0.82 -13.34
C THR A 126 24.80 0.52 -12.05
N LEU A 127 23.83 -0.38 -12.11
CA LEU A 127 22.87 -0.62 -11.01
C LEU A 127 23.22 -1.84 -10.14
N LYS A 128 24.00 -2.77 -10.68
CA LYS A 128 24.46 -3.94 -9.91
C LYS A 128 25.27 -3.50 -8.72
N ASN A 129 24.81 -3.85 -7.52
CA ASN A 129 25.37 -3.42 -6.24
C ASN A 129 25.37 -1.88 -6.03
N ASN A 130 24.48 -1.18 -6.74
CA ASN A 130 24.29 0.28 -6.63
C ASN A 130 22.79 0.65 -6.68
N ASN A 131 21.90 -0.27 -6.40
CA ASN A 131 20.46 -0.05 -6.40
C ASN A 131 20.00 0.60 -5.09
N ALA A 132 19.13 1.60 -5.15
CA ALA A 132 18.68 2.31 -3.95
C ALA A 132 17.15 2.45 -3.81
N SER A 133 16.40 2.39 -4.90
CA SER A 133 14.94 2.46 -4.92
C SER A 133 14.34 1.72 -6.12
N HIS A 134 13.04 1.43 -6.10
CA HIS A 134 12.32 0.93 -7.26
C HIS A 134 10.89 1.44 -7.32
N GLU A 135 10.39 1.62 -8.52
CA GLU A 135 9.04 2.10 -8.81
C GLU A 135 8.29 1.09 -9.70
N MET A 136 7.09 0.71 -9.28
CA MET A 136 6.17 -0.06 -10.10
C MET A 136 5.47 0.89 -11.07
N LEU A 137 5.89 0.88 -12.35
CA LEU A 137 5.34 1.74 -13.39
C LEU A 137 3.97 1.21 -13.82
N ARG A 138 2.94 1.57 -13.08
CA ARG A 138 1.57 1.21 -13.44
C ARG A 138 1.12 2.11 -14.59
N PRO A 139 0.51 1.54 -15.66
CA PRO A 139 -0.03 2.37 -16.74
C PRO A 139 -1.01 3.39 -16.14
N PRO A 140 -1.06 4.60 -16.71
CA PRO A 140 -2.10 5.55 -16.35
C PRO A 140 -3.46 4.85 -16.53
N PRO A 141 -4.43 5.09 -15.63
CA PRO A 141 -5.80 4.62 -15.85
C PRO A 141 -6.26 5.07 -17.23
N ALA A 142 -7.00 4.21 -17.92
CA ALA A 142 -7.58 4.53 -19.21
C ALA A 142 -8.37 5.85 -19.11
N THR A 143 -8.17 6.73 -20.09
CA THR A 143 -8.76 8.06 -20.31
C THR A 143 -9.91 8.46 -19.37
N GLY A 144 -9.68 9.45 -18.50
CA GLY A 144 -10.66 10.01 -17.57
C GLY A 144 -10.06 10.31 -16.20
N CYS A 145 -10.88 10.85 -15.29
CA CYS A 145 -10.53 11.07 -13.90
C CYS A 145 -10.64 9.75 -13.08
N SER A 146 -10.15 8.61 -13.60
CA SER A 146 -10.33 7.30 -12.99
C SER A 146 -9.06 6.81 -12.32
N THR A 147 -9.24 6.09 -11.22
CA THR A 147 -8.22 5.36 -10.46
C THR A 147 -8.32 3.87 -10.71
N ASP A 148 -7.24 3.14 -10.40
CA ASP A 148 -7.25 1.68 -10.33
C ASP A 148 -7.69 1.16 -8.93
N GLY A 149 -7.93 2.08 -7.98
CA GLY A 149 -8.42 1.77 -6.64
C GLY A 149 -9.91 1.38 -6.61
N THR A 150 -10.31 0.74 -5.51
CA THR A 150 -11.71 0.46 -5.15
C THR A 150 -11.89 0.64 -3.64
N ASN A 151 -13.07 0.46 -3.09
CA ASN A 151 -13.25 0.46 -1.63
C ASN A 151 -12.50 -0.68 -0.90
N THR A 152 -11.97 -1.65 -1.63
CA THR A 152 -11.24 -2.81 -1.08
C THR A 152 -9.81 -2.93 -1.57
N ARG A 153 -9.43 -2.19 -2.59
CA ARG A 153 -8.08 -2.16 -3.16
C ARG A 153 -7.54 -0.75 -3.18
N LEU A 154 -6.37 -0.55 -2.58
CA LEU A 154 -5.63 0.71 -2.61
C LEU A 154 -5.39 1.16 -4.05
N PRO A 155 -5.54 2.46 -4.36
CA PRO A 155 -5.06 3.00 -5.62
C PRO A 155 -3.54 2.85 -5.70
N SER A 156 -3.02 2.57 -6.89
CA SER A 156 -1.57 2.52 -7.09
C SER A 156 -0.93 3.89 -7.12
N SER A 157 -1.69 4.91 -7.51
CA SER A 157 -1.22 6.29 -7.62
C SER A 157 -2.36 7.26 -7.34
N ILE A 158 -1.98 8.51 -7.09
CA ILE A 158 -2.89 9.64 -6.90
C ILE A 158 -2.43 10.81 -7.79
N LEU A 159 -3.38 11.58 -8.30
CA LEU A 159 -3.12 12.76 -9.11
C LEU A 159 -3.11 14.01 -8.22
N VAL A 160 -1.93 14.61 -8.06
CA VAL A 160 -1.73 15.79 -7.21
C VAL A 160 -1.59 17.03 -8.08
N TYR A 161 -2.49 18.00 -7.92
CA TYR A 161 -2.33 19.30 -8.56
C TYR A 161 -1.33 20.16 -7.78
N ARG A 162 -0.19 20.40 -8.39
CA ARG A 162 0.90 21.24 -7.87
C ARG A 162 0.55 22.70 -8.13
N VAL A 163 -0.11 23.34 -7.15
CA VAL A 163 -0.69 24.69 -7.30
C VAL A 163 0.33 25.72 -7.76
N SER A 164 1.52 25.75 -7.15
CA SER A 164 2.58 26.71 -7.50
C SER A 164 3.19 26.49 -8.89
N GLN A 165 3.05 25.28 -9.44
CA GLN A 165 3.61 24.90 -10.74
C GLN A 165 2.54 24.90 -11.85
N GLY A 166 1.27 24.94 -11.51
CA GLY A 166 0.16 24.83 -12.45
C GLY A 166 0.06 23.47 -13.16
N THR A 167 0.64 22.40 -12.58
CA THR A 167 0.75 21.09 -13.23
C THR A 167 0.14 19.98 -12.36
N VAL A 168 -0.32 18.89 -12.99
CA VAL A 168 -0.75 17.68 -12.31
C VAL A 168 0.39 16.66 -12.32
N GLN A 169 0.76 16.20 -11.14
CA GLN A 169 1.76 15.16 -10.95
C GLN A 169 1.05 13.85 -10.56
N ARG A 170 1.35 12.74 -11.25
CA ARG A 170 1.00 11.40 -10.78
C ARG A 170 2.05 10.96 -9.77
N VAL A 171 1.61 10.56 -8.59
CA VAL A 171 2.46 10.15 -7.48
C VAL A 171 2.08 8.75 -7.06
N ASP A 172 3.06 7.87 -6.81
CA ASP A 172 2.83 6.59 -6.13
C ASP A 172 2.06 6.83 -4.82
N PHE A 173 1.01 6.04 -4.56
CA PHE A 173 0.10 6.37 -3.48
C PHE A 173 0.74 6.25 -2.10
N LYS A 174 1.65 5.30 -1.91
CA LYS A 174 2.37 5.14 -0.65
C LYS A 174 3.37 6.27 -0.42
N SER A 175 4.10 6.63 -1.47
CA SER A 175 5.00 7.79 -1.48
C SER A 175 4.25 9.10 -1.21
N TYR A 176 3.03 9.26 -1.75
CA TYR A 176 2.18 10.40 -1.45
C TYR A 176 1.89 10.48 0.07
N VAL A 177 1.40 9.40 0.69
CA VAL A 177 1.07 9.38 2.12
C VAL A 177 2.31 9.67 2.98
N LYS A 178 3.47 9.10 2.64
CA LYS A 178 4.75 9.36 3.33
C LYS A 178 5.20 10.82 3.24
N ASN A 179 4.90 11.51 2.13
CA ASN A 179 5.27 12.89 1.90
C ASN A 179 4.18 13.91 2.31
N VAL A 180 3.01 13.46 2.73
CA VAL A 180 1.96 14.28 3.35
C VAL A 180 2.08 14.25 4.87
N LEU A 181 2.21 13.08 5.47
CA LEU A 181 2.12 12.90 6.92
C LEU A 181 3.06 13.82 7.73
N PRO A 182 4.35 14.02 7.38
CA PRO A 182 5.24 14.90 8.15
C PRO A 182 4.92 16.40 8.00
N ASN A 183 4.05 16.78 7.06
CA ASN A 183 3.59 18.16 6.90
C ASN A 183 2.27 18.42 7.59
N GLU A 184 1.60 17.36 8.06
CA GLU A 184 0.31 17.42 8.76
C GLU A 184 0.46 17.01 10.24
N TRP A 185 1.35 16.09 10.58
CA TRP A 185 1.64 15.64 11.95
C TRP A 185 3.05 16.02 12.37
N ILE A 186 3.21 16.52 13.60
CA ILE A 186 4.54 16.78 14.16
C ILE A 186 5.26 15.45 14.36
N THR A 187 6.40 15.29 13.73
CA THR A 187 7.11 14.01 13.56
C THR A 187 7.65 13.41 14.86
N SER A 188 7.75 14.20 15.94
CA SER A 188 8.15 13.76 17.28
C SER A 188 6.98 13.31 18.17
N TRP A 189 5.75 13.30 17.65
CA TRP A 189 4.60 12.83 18.42
C TRP A 189 4.64 11.32 18.64
N PRO A 190 3.91 10.79 19.65
CA PRO A 190 3.88 9.37 19.94
C PRO A 190 3.46 8.53 18.73
N ALA A 191 4.03 7.33 18.58
CA ALA A 191 3.80 6.44 17.45
C ALA A 191 2.31 6.20 17.17
N ALA A 192 1.48 6.00 18.19
CA ALA A 192 0.03 5.79 18.01
C ALA A 192 -0.68 7.00 17.39
N SER A 193 -0.21 8.24 17.64
CA SER A 193 -0.74 9.44 16.98
C SER A 193 -0.30 9.50 15.52
N LEU A 194 0.98 9.20 15.23
CA LEU A 194 1.49 9.14 13.85
C LEU A 194 0.80 8.05 13.04
N GLU A 195 0.49 6.90 13.65
CA GLU A 195 -0.24 5.79 13.03
C GLU A 195 -1.71 6.16 12.74
N ALA A 196 -2.38 6.82 13.67
CA ALA A 196 -3.73 7.36 13.45
C ALA A 196 -3.73 8.39 12.31
N GLY A 197 -2.75 9.30 12.31
CA GLY A 197 -2.53 10.26 11.24
C GLY A 197 -2.27 9.60 9.88
N ALA A 198 -1.43 8.57 9.84
CA ALA A 198 -1.13 7.82 8.62
C ALA A 198 -2.39 7.20 7.99
N ILE A 199 -3.28 6.61 8.82
CA ILE A 199 -4.55 6.05 8.35
C ILE A 199 -5.50 7.16 7.89
N ALA A 200 -5.58 8.29 8.60
CA ALA A 200 -6.43 9.41 8.22
C ALA A 200 -5.99 10.03 6.87
N VAL A 201 -4.69 10.35 6.73
CA VAL A 201 -4.09 10.86 5.49
C VAL A 201 -4.34 9.90 4.32
N LYS A 202 -4.09 8.61 4.52
CA LYS A 202 -4.32 7.57 3.52
C LYS A 202 -5.80 7.49 3.13
N SER A 203 -6.72 7.46 4.08
CA SER A 203 -8.16 7.37 3.80
C SER A 203 -8.67 8.59 3.05
N TYR A 204 -8.22 9.79 3.41
CA TYR A 204 -8.57 11.01 2.69
C TYR A 204 -8.10 10.98 1.23
N GLY A 205 -6.83 10.68 0.99
CA GLY A 205 -6.28 10.56 -0.36
C GLY A 205 -6.95 9.45 -1.17
N TRP A 206 -7.21 8.31 -0.55
CA TRP A 206 -7.92 7.19 -1.19
C TRP A 206 -9.34 7.57 -1.58
N TYR A 207 -10.10 8.22 -0.68
CA TYR A 207 -11.43 8.72 -0.98
C TYR A 207 -11.43 9.63 -2.22
N TRP A 208 -10.53 10.61 -2.27
CA TRP A 208 -10.45 11.51 -3.41
C TRP A 208 -9.96 10.84 -4.70
N ALA A 209 -9.08 9.88 -4.63
CA ALA A 209 -8.72 9.07 -5.79
C ALA A 209 -9.91 8.30 -6.38
N LEU A 210 -10.88 7.88 -5.54
CA LEU A 210 -12.10 7.20 -5.98
C LEU A 210 -13.20 8.17 -6.51
N HIS A 211 -13.28 9.36 -5.96
CA HIS A 211 -14.48 10.22 -6.12
C HIS A 211 -14.19 11.58 -6.75
N SER A 212 -12.93 11.90 -7.07
CA SER A 212 -12.62 13.22 -7.62
C SER A 212 -13.20 13.40 -9.03
N THR A 213 -13.86 14.55 -9.22
CA THR A 213 -14.28 15.06 -10.52
C THR A 213 -13.54 16.35 -10.89
N ARG A 214 -12.52 16.69 -10.11
CA ARG A 214 -11.77 17.94 -10.25
C ARG A 214 -10.95 17.97 -11.53
N LYS A 215 -10.95 19.15 -12.18
CA LYS A 215 -10.14 19.40 -13.37
C LYS A 215 -9.43 20.73 -13.26
N THR A 216 -8.26 20.82 -13.86
CA THR A 216 -7.57 22.09 -14.11
C THR A 216 -8.33 22.91 -15.14
N SER A 217 -7.94 24.17 -15.32
CA SER A 217 -8.47 25.03 -16.40
C SER A 217 -8.24 24.45 -17.79
N SER A 218 -7.18 23.64 -17.98
CA SER A 218 -6.91 22.91 -19.22
C SER A 218 -7.70 21.60 -19.37
N GLY A 219 -8.56 21.27 -18.43
CA GLY A 219 -9.38 20.04 -18.45
C GLY A 219 -8.70 18.78 -17.93
N GLN A 220 -7.45 18.87 -17.42
CA GLN A 220 -6.72 17.73 -16.88
C GLN A 220 -7.29 17.35 -15.51
N CYS A 221 -7.58 16.06 -15.30
CA CYS A 221 -8.07 15.53 -14.03
C CYS A 221 -7.02 15.57 -12.93
N PHE A 222 -7.45 15.81 -11.70
CA PHE A 222 -6.64 15.62 -10.51
C PHE A 222 -7.50 15.22 -9.29
N ASP A 223 -6.87 14.59 -8.29
CA ASP A 223 -7.58 14.08 -7.12
C ASP A 223 -7.51 15.06 -5.95
N VAL A 224 -6.32 15.60 -5.70
CA VAL A 224 -6.02 16.45 -4.55
C VAL A 224 -5.16 17.64 -4.93
N TYR A 225 -5.27 18.73 -4.18
CA TYR A 225 -4.30 19.82 -4.19
C TYR A 225 -3.10 19.48 -3.29
N ASP A 226 -1.93 20.07 -3.56
CA ASP A 226 -0.72 19.96 -2.72
C ASP A 226 -0.70 20.94 -1.53
N THR A 227 -1.82 21.59 -1.23
CA THR A 227 -1.99 22.63 -0.23
C THR A 227 -3.06 22.26 0.81
N THR A 228 -3.28 23.13 1.79
CA THR A 228 -4.33 22.99 2.81
C THR A 228 -5.76 22.90 2.24
N SER A 229 -5.95 23.19 0.94
CA SER A 229 -7.22 22.93 0.24
C SER A 229 -7.54 21.45 0.11
N SER A 230 -6.56 20.57 0.29
CA SER A 230 -6.68 19.12 0.43
C SER A 230 -5.77 18.63 1.55
N GLN A 231 -4.51 18.31 1.23
CA GLN A 231 -3.47 17.85 2.16
C GLN A 231 -2.13 18.44 1.71
N VAL A 232 -1.30 18.89 2.66
CA VAL A 232 -0.01 19.50 2.34
C VAL A 232 0.96 18.42 1.85
N TYR A 233 1.10 18.29 0.55
CA TYR A 233 2.05 17.39 -0.09
C TYR A 233 3.33 18.10 -0.49
N ARG A 234 4.47 17.64 0.02
CA ARG A 234 5.80 18.14 -0.33
C ARG A 234 6.71 16.98 -0.71
N PRO A 235 7.09 16.82 -1.99
CA PRO A 235 8.02 15.78 -2.40
C PRO A 235 9.32 15.84 -1.61
N GLY A 236 9.84 14.68 -1.18
CA GLY A 236 11.09 14.58 -0.43
C GLY A 236 10.99 14.97 1.06
N SER A 237 9.77 15.25 1.58
CA SER A 237 9.60 15.59 3.00
C SER A 237 9.44 14.37 3.92
N ALA A 238 9.38 13.16 3.36
CA ALA A 238 9.28 11.94 4.14
C ALA A 238 10.42 11.78 5.15
N VAL A 239 10.09 11.47 6.41
CA VAL A 239 11.07 11.23 7.48
C VAL A 239 10.85 9.85 8.10
N ALA A 240 11.87 9.30 8.76
CA ALA A 240 11.86 7.92 9.27
C ALA A 240 10.68 7.62 10.20
N ALA A 241 10.36 8.51 11.16
CA ALA A 241 9.31 8.29 12.14
C ALA A 241 7.91 8.17 11.50
N THR A 242 7.56 9.10 10.59
CA THR A 242 6.27 9.09 9.90
C THR A 242 6.21 8.01 8.83
N SER A 243 7.30 7.73 8.13
CA SER A 243 7.39 6.62 7.17
C SER A 243 7.16 5.28 7.85
N ALA A 244 7.75 5.05 9.02
CA ALA A 244 7.52 3.84 9.81
C ALA A 244 6.05 3.70 10.25
N ALA A 245 5.37 4.80 10.61
CA ALA A 245 3.94 4.78 10.94
C ALA A 245 3.09 4.40 9.73
N VAL A 246 3.38 4.95 8.55
CA VAL A 246 2.73 4.58 7.28
C VAL A 246 2.95 3.10 6.99
N ASP A 247 4.20 2.61 7.10
CA ASP A 247 4.52 1.20 6.79
C ASP A 247 3.80 0.23 7.72
N ARG A 248 3.76 0.50 9.04
CA ARG A 248 3.05 -0.34 10.01
C ARG A 248 1.54 -0.39 9.80
N THR A 249 0.95 0.68 9.29
CA THR A 249 -0.51 0.79 9.10
C THR A 249 -0.94 0.66 7.64
N TRP A 250 -0.01 0.31 6.73
CA TRP A 250 -0.32 0.29 5.29
C TRP A 250 -1.44 -0.68 4.95
N GLY A 251 -1.45 -1.87 5.54
CA GLY A 251 -2.48 -2.89 5.38
C GLY A 251 -3.84 -2.54 6.01
N SER A 252 -3.89 -1.58 6.96
CA SER A 252 -5.14 -1.23 7.64
C SER A 252 -6.02 -0.36 6.74
N ARG A 253 -7.30 -0.65 6.71
CA ARG A 253 -8.30 0.09 5.93
C ARG A 253 -9.39 0.64 6.86
N MET A 254 -9.71 1.93 6.75
CA MET A 254 -10.78 2.57 7.50
C MET A 254 -11.98 2.83 6.60
N THR A 255 -13.09 2.17 6.92
CA THR A 255 -14.34 2.25 6.15
C THR A 255 -15.52 2.60 7.03
N ARG A 256 -16.56 3.18 6.41
CA ARG A 256 -17.89 3.32 7.00
C ARG A 256 -18.90 2.69 6.03
N SER A 257 -19.71 1.75 6.52
CA SER A 257 -20.67 1.00 5.69
C SER A 257 -20.00 0.38 4.44
N GLY A 258 -18.77 -0.13 4.58
CA GLY A 258 -18.01 -0.76 3.51
C GLY A 258 -17.29 0.18 2.55
N ASN A 259 -17.52 1.49 2.63
CA ASN A 259 -16.89 2.50 1.76
C ASN A 259 -15.71 3.18 2.46
N ILE A 260 -14.69 3.56 1.69
CA ILE A 260 -13.56 4.34 2.20
C ILE A 260 -14.07 5.66 2.76
N LEU A 261 -13.66 5.98 3.99
CA LEU A 261 -14.06 7.21 4.65
C LEU A 261 -13.26 8.41 4.11
N GLN A 262 -13.95 9.51 3.84
CA GLN A 262 -13.30 10.81 3.69
C GLN A 262 -12.87 11.31 5.07
N ALA A 263 -11.71 10.82 5.54
CA ALA A 263 -11.22 11.11 6.88
C ALA A 263 -10.64 12.53 6.94
N GLN A 264 -11.44 13.48 7.40
CA GLN A 264 -11.00 14.85 7.56
C GLN A 264 -10.28 15.05 8.90
N TYR A 265 -9.43 16.07 8.99
CA TYR A 265 -8.72 16.41 10.20
C TYR A 265 -8.40 17.90 10.26
N CYS A 266 -8.11 18.38 11.46
CA CYS A 266 -7.82 19.77 11.76
C CYS A 266 -6.81 19.86 12.92
N ALA A 267 -6.20 21.00 13.15
CA ALA A 267 -5.16 21.15 14.14
C ALA A 267 -5.66 20.80 15.55
N THR A 268 -6.73 21.46 16.02
CA THR A 268 -7.28 21.29 17.37
C THR A 268 -8.79 21.09 17.32
N GLU A 269 -9.40 20.61 18.41
CA GLU A 269 -10.86 20.50 18.53
C GLU A 269 -11.54 21.85 18.34
N THR A 270 -10.94 22.93 18.87
CA THR A 270 -11.44 24.30 18.66
C THR A 270 -11.36 24.70 17.16
N ALA A 271 -10.29 24.34 16.46
CA ALA A 271 -10.14 24.61 15.03
C ALA A 271 -11.11 23.79 14.17
N CYS A 272 -11.43 22.56 14.60
CA CYS A 272 -12.47 21.75 13.98
C CYS A 272 -13.88 22.34 14.21
N GLY A 273 -14.09 23.09 15.29
CA GLY A 273 -15.37 23.72 15.62
C GLY A 273 -16.51 22.70 15.73
N ALA A 274 -17.69 23.07 15.20
CA ALA A 274 -18.86 22.20 15.16
C ALA A 274 -18.71 20.97 14.25
N TRP A 275 -17.60 20.83 13.56
CA TRP A 275 -17.36 19.72 12.61
C TRP A 275 -16.76 18.46 13.28
N VAL A 276 -16.50 18.51 14.61
CA VAL A 276 -16.21 17.28 15.38
C VAL A 276 -17.51 16.49 15.55
N ASP A 277 -18.01 15.99 14.41
CA ASP A 277 -19.32 15.33 14.28
C ASP A 277 -19.17 13.82 13.93
N GLY A 278 -18.01 13.28 14.17
CA GLY A 278 -17.68 11.90 13.76
C GLY A 278 -17.05 11.76 12.38
N ASN A 279 -16.69 12.88 11.72
CA ASN A 279 -16.00 12.91 10.43
C ASN A 279 -14.62 13.57 10.49
N TRP A 280 -14.26 14.21 11.61
CA TRP A 280 -13.03 14.98 11.78
C TRP A 280 -12.21 14.49 12.97
N MET A 281 -10.91 14.47 12.81
CA MET A 281 -9.96 14.16 13.87
C MET A 281 -9.12 15.39 14.22
N SER A 282 -9.03 15.71 15.51
CA SER A 282 -8.06 16.68 16.02
C SER A 282 -6.66 16.08 15.99
N GLN A 283 -5.73 16.73 15.30
CA GLN A 283 -4.32 16.32 15.25
C GLN A 283 -3.70 16.36 16.65
N TYR A 284 -3.84 17.49 17.38
CA TYR A 284 -3.37 17.64 18.76
C TYR A 284 -4.10 16.70 19.72
N GLY A 285 -5.41 16.52 19.57
CA GLY A 285 -6.18 15.56 20.35
C GLY A 285 -5.73 14.12 20.15
N SER A 286 -5.35 13.73 18.93
CA SER A 286 -4.76 12.41 18.66
C SER A 286 -3.44 12.21 19.41
N ARG A 287 -2.58 13.25 19.49
CA ARG A 287 -1.35 13.25 20.29
C ARG A 287 -1.66 13.03 21.77
N ASP A 288 -2.63 13.77 22.32
CA ASP A 288 -2.95 13.72 23.75
C ASP A 288 -3.55 12.38 24.14
N GLN A 289 -4.40 11.80 23.29
CA GLN A 289 -4.90 10.44 23.48
C GLN A 289 -3.78 9.39 23.40
N ALA A 290 -2.82 9.56 22.49
CA ALA A 290 -1.65 8.68 22.39
C ALA A 290 -0.74 8.80 23.62
N ARG A 291 -0.54 10.00 24.17
CA ARG A 291 0.17 10.23 25.45
C ARG A 291 -0.54 9.58 26.63
N ALA A 292 -1.85 9.50 26.58
CA ALA A 292 -2.67 8.78 27.55
C ALA A 292 -2.68 7.25 27.34
N GLY A 293 -1.81 6.71 26.47
CA GLY A 293 -1.63 5.28 26.25
C GLY A 293 -2.63 4.65 25.28
N LYS A 294 -3.46 5.43 24.58
CA LYS A 294 -4.40 4.87 23.58
C LYS A 294 -3.67 4.52 22.29
N GLY A 295 -3.97 3.32 21.74
CA GLY A 295 -3.51 2.91 20.43
C GLY A 295 -4.28 3.60 19.29
N TYR A 296 -3.71 3.58 18.08
CA TYR A 296 -4.25 4.27 16.91
C TYR A 296 -5.72 3.91 16.61
N ALA A 297 -6.08 2.65 16.73
CA ALA A 297 -7.45 2.20 16.45
C ALA A 297 -8.49 2.79 17.42
N THR A 298 -8.12 2.95 18.69
CA THR A 298 -8.96 3.61 19.72
C THR A 298 -9.07 5.11 19.42
N ILE A 299 -7.95 5.75 19.05
CA ILE A 299 -7.90 7.16 18.67
C ILE A 299 -8.83 7.42 17.49
N LEU A 300 -8.70 6.63 16.41
CA LEU A 300 -9.55 6.79 15.22
C LEU A 300 -11.04 6.63 15.55
N ARG A 301 -11.41 5.60 16.34
CA ARG A 301 -12.81 5.37 16.72
C ARG A 301 -13.40 6.46 17.63
N SER A 302 -12.57 7.22 18.34
CA SER A 302 -13.04 8.34 19.17
C SER A 302 -13.41 9.57 18.35
N TYR A 303 -12.89 9.69 17.13
CA TYR A 303 -13.15 10.82 16.23
C TYR A 303 -14.05 10.47 15.05
N TYR A 304 -13.93 9.27 14.51
CA TYR A 304 -14.72 8.85 13.35
C TYR A 304 -15.80 7.85 13.80
N SER A 305 -17.05 8.30 13.80
CA SER A 305 -18.18 7.46 14.25
C SER A 305 -18.50 6.36 13.24
N GLY A 306 -18.90 5.19 13.73
CA GLY A 306 -19.38 4.08 12.90
C GLY A 306 -18.35 3.48 11.94
N ILE A 307 -17.05 3.62 12.22
CA ILE A 307 -15.99 3.08 11.38
C ILE A 307 -15.66 1.63 11.69
N THR A 308 -15.23 0.92 10.66
CA THR A 308 -14.53 -0.36 10.74
C THR A 308 -13.07 -0.15 10.32
N ILE A 309 -12.14 -0.71 11.08
CA ILE A 309 -10.70 -0.77 10.76
C ILE A 309 -10.38 -2.25 10.52
N SER A 310 -9.95 -2.60 9.32
CA SER A 310 -9.65 -3.97 8.88
C SER A 310 -8.27 -4.05 8.25
#